data_95f00651fdb306a00ec28bf8231fe259
#
_entry.id   95f00651fdb306a00ec28bf8231fe259
#
_cell.length_a   1.000
_cell.length_b   1.000
_cell.length_c   1.000
_cell.angle_alpha   90.00
_cell.angle_beta   90.00
_cell.angle_gamma   90.00
#
_symmetry.space_group_name_H-M   'P 1'
#
loop_
_entity.id
_entity.type
_entity.pdbx_description
1 polymer ?
#
loop_
_entity_poly.entity_id
_entity_poly.type
_entity_poly.pdbx_seq_one_letter_code
_entity_poly.pdbx_strand_id
1 'polypeptide(L)'
;MNRLVAAACASLIALGGAASAPLAQTRAAVSTGSAPQMVNLPRGTSFAVDLPADARDVIVSNPLVAEAMLHSPRRITVIGVAPGETDAVFLDAAGRTILALRVRVDAGTSALQDTLSRVAPGSNVRAEAVNDSIILTGTASTPAEAQRAAQVARAFVS
;
A
#
# COMPACT_ATOMS: atom_id res chain seq x y z
N MET A 1 -40.95 -82.35 -4.22
CA MET A 1 -41.96 -82.14 -5.29
C MET A 1 -41.65 -80.84 -5.99
N ASN A 2 -41.39 -81.04 -7.24
CA ASN A 2 -41.55 -80.08 -8.34
C ASN A 2 -40.68 -78.77 -8.34
N ARG A 3 -39.73 -78.81 -9.21
CA ARG A 3 -39.73 -78.40 -10.66
C ARG A 3 -39.66 -76.88 -10.80
N LEU A 4 -38.91 -76.33 -11.57
CA LEU A 4 -38.25 -76.43 -12.87
C LEU A 4 -37.77 -74.98 -13.20
N VAL A 5 -36.54 -74.87 -13.59
CA VAL A 5 -36.11 -74.49 -14.96
C VAL A 5 -36.40 -73.03 -15.39
N ALA A 6 -35.45 -72.30 -15.71
CA ALA A 6 -34.97 -71.84 -16.98
C ALA A 6 -34.14 -70.61 -16.76
N ALA A 7 -32.92 -70.62 -17.04
CA ALA A 7 -32.25 -70.44 -18.33
C ALA A 7 -32.36 -68.98 -18.79
N ALA A 8 -31.25 -68.44 -18.93
CA ALA A 8 -30.65 -67.79 -20.13
C ALA A 8 -30.40 -66.31 -20.13
N CYS A 9 -29.27 -66.05 -20.64
CA CYS A 9 -28.77 -64.93 -21.43
C CYS A 9 -28.14 -63.75 -20.69
N ALA A 10 -26.89 -63.87 -20.52
CA ALA A 10 -25.83 -63.15 -21.19
C ALA A 10 -26.21 -61.76 -21.76
N SER A 11 -25.69 -60.76 -21.18
CA SER A 11 -25.22 -59.58 -21.96
C SER A 11 -24.17 -58.83 -21.15
N LEU A 12 -22.95 -59.07 -21.53
CA LEU A 12 -21.77 -58.34 -21.11
C LEU A 12 -21.81 -56.98 -21.81
N ILE A 13 -22.10 -55.93 -21.09
CA ILE A 13 -21.83 -54.56 -21.55
C ILE A 13 -20.75 -54.00 -20.62
N ALA A 14 -19.53 -54.10 -21.10
CA ALA A 14 -18.39 -53.39 -20.56
C ALA A 14 -18.54 -51.89 -20.91
N LEU A 15 -19.06 -51.12 -20.00
CA LEU A 15 -19.04 -49.67 -20.12
C LEU A 15 -17.77 -49.16 -19.46
N GLY A 16 -16.78 -48.82 -20.30
CA GLY A 16 -15.54 -48.22 -19.88
C GLY A 16 -15.82 -46.88 -19.22
N GLY A 17 -15.75 -46.83 -17.90
CA GLY A 17 -15.73 -45.61 -17.13
C GLY A 17 -14.37 -44.92 -17.33
N ALA A 18 -14.34 -43.90 -18.15
CA ALA A 18 -13.22 -42.98 -18.18
C ALA A 18 -13.13 -42.30 -16.82
N ALA A 19 -12.16 -42.73 -16.03
CA ALA A 19 -11.80 -42.03 -14.79
C ALA A 19 -11.20 -40.67 -15.18
N SER A 20 -12.02 -39.64 -15.14
CA SER A 20 -11.55 -38.26 -15.21
C SER A 20 -10.78 -37.98 -13.91
N ALA A 21 -9.46 -38.01 -13.98
CA ALA A 21 -8.61 -37.53 -12.90
C ALA A 21 -8.91 -36.04 -12.66
N PRO A 22 -9.24 -35.64 -11.44
CA PRO A 22 -9.35 -34.22 -11.14
C PRO A 22 -7.98 -33.59 -11.33
N LEU A 23 -7.88 -32.63 -12.24
CA LEU A 23 -6.75 -31.73 -12.32
C LEU A 23 -6.62 -31.05 -10.94
N ALA A 24 -5.68 -31.50 -10.15
CA ALA A 24 -5.29 -30.82 -8.93
C ALA A 24 -4.82 -29.42 -9.34
N GLN A 25 -5.70 -28.45 -9.23
CA GLN A 25 -5.33 -27.05 -9.27
C GLN A 25 -4.42 -26.82 -8.08
N THR A 26 -3.13 -26.78 -8.33
CA THR A 26 -2.15 -26.29 -7.38
C THR A 26 -2.50 -24.83 -7.10
N ARG A 27 -3.37 -24.59 -6.11
CA ARG A 27 -3.50 -23.27 -5.52
C ARG A 27 -2.14 -22.92 -4.98
N ALA A 28 -1.46 -22.02 -5.66
CA ALA A 28 -0.32 -21.35 -5.09
C ALA A 28 -0.79 -20.83 -3.72
N ALA A 29 -0.26 -21.39 -2.64
CA ALA A 29 -0.45 -20.86 -1.31
C ALA A 29 0.15 -19.47 -1.34
N VAL A 30 -0.70 -18.45 -1.45
CA VAL A 30 -0.32 -17.07 -1.18
C VAL A 30 0.09 -17.11 0.29
N SER A 31 1.40 -17.05 0.51
CA SER A 31 1.96 -16.91 1.85
C SER A 31 1.25 -15.72 2.49
N THR A 32 0.54 -15.97 3.57
CA THR A 32 -0.09 -14.94 4.40
C THR A 32 1.05 -14.16 5.05
N GLY A 33 1.73 -13.33 4.27
CA GLY A 33 2.61 -12.29 4.79
C GLY A 33 1.74 -11.39 5.67
N SER A 34 2.27 -11.00 6.79
CA SER A 34 1.65 -10.02 7.70
C SER A 34 1.08 -8.87 6.85
N ALA A 35 -0.15 -8.44 7.17
CA ALA A 35 -0.76 -7.32 6.43
C ALA A 35 0.21 -6.13 6.38
N PRO A 36 0.29 -5.40 5.25
CA PRO A 36 1.22 -4.29 5.12
C PRO A 36 0.91 -3.23 6.18
N GLN A 37 1.94 -2.79 6.88
CA GLN A 37 1.83 -1.70 7.84
C GLN A 37 1.75 -0.37 7.09
N MET A 38 0.79 0.47 7.46
CA MET A 38 0.64 1.79 6.85
C MET A 38 1.52 2.81 7.56
N VAL A 39 2.30 3.55 6.79
CA VAL A 39 3.18 4.62 7.25
C VAL A 39 2.84 5.89 6.47
N ASN A 40 2.49 6.95 7.20
CA ASN A 40 2.26 8.27 6.61
C ASN A 40 3.49 9.15 6.87
N LEU A 41 4.06 9.70 5.80
CA LEU A 41 5.24 10.54 5.85
C LEU A 41 4.96 11.87 5.16
N PRO A 42 5.26 13.01 5.79
CA PRO A 42 5.34 14.27 5.07
C PRO A 42 6.49 14.22 4.05
N ARG A 43 6.30 14.86 2.89
CA ARG A 43 7.37 15.03 1.89
C ARG A 43 8.65 15.61 2.52
N GLY A 44 9.79 15.08 2.17
CA GLY A 44 11.09 15.50 2.66
C GLY A 44 11.43 15.06 4.07
N THR A 45 10.60 14.19 4.68
CA THR A 45 10.88 13.60 5.98
C THR A 45 11.33 12.15 5.85
N SER A 46 12.02 11.66 6.87
CA SER A 46 12.47 10.28 6.94
C SER A 46 11.93 9.59 8.19
N PHE A 47 11.70 8.30 8.05
CA PHE A 47 11.24 7.44 9.13
C PHE A 47 12.11 6.20 9.22
N ALA A 48 12.67 5.95 10.41
CA ALA A 48 13.47 4.76 10.67
C ALA A 48 12.58 3.60 11.13
N VAL A 49 12.77 2.43 10.56
CA VAL A 49 12.05 1.20 10.87
C VAL A 49 13.04 0.14 11.33
N ASP A 50 12.74 -0.48 12.47
CA ASP A 50 13.46 -1.65 12.93
C ASP A 50 12.75 -2.92 12.45
N LEU A 51 13.51 -3.79 11.80
CA LEU A 51 13.00 -5.02 11.21
C LEU A 51 13.04 -6.18 12.22
N PRO A 52 12.07 -7.08 12.19
CA PRO A 52 12.04 -8.24 13.10
C PRO A 52 13.12 -9.30 12.78
N ALA A 53 13.67 -9.29 11.56
CA ALA A 53 14.70 -10.17 11.08
C ALA A 53 15.70 -9.43 10.18
N ASP A 54 16.82 -10.08 9.86
CA ASP A 54 17.84 -9.49 9.01
C ASP A 54 17.36 -9.42 7.56
N ALA A 55 17.22 -8.19 7.05
CA ALA A 55 16.92 -7.94 5.64
C ALA A 55 18.19 -8.00 4.80
N ARG A 56 18.04 -8.60 3.62
CA ARG A 56 19.08 -8.65 2.59
C ARG A 56 18.73 -7.73 1.43
N ASP A 57 17.46 -7.58 1.14
CA ASP A 57 17.00 -6.82 -0.01
C ASP A 57 15.78 -6.00 0.33
N VAL A 58 15.60 -4.90 -0.42
CA VAL A 58 14.45 -4.01 -0.31
C VAL A 58 13.93 -3.66 -1.70
N ILE A 59 12.64 -3.82 -1.89
CA ILE A 59 11.95 -3.49 -3.14
C ILE A 59 10.94 -2.38 -2.86
N VAL A 60 11.10 -1.25 -3.52
CA VAL A 60 10.13 -0.15 -3.50
C VAL A 60 9.42 -0.10 -4.84
N SER A 61 8.09 -0.15 -4.84
CA SER A 61 7.28 -0.21 -6.05
C SER A 61 7.37 1.08 -6.87
N ASN A 62 7.45 2.24 -6.22
CA ASN A 62 7.62 3.52 -6.87
C ASN A 62 8.65 4.38 -6.12
N PRO A 63 9.91 4.39 -6.58
CA PRO A 63 10.97 5.16 -5.94
C PRO A 63 10.83 6.68 -6.11
N LEU A 64 9.98 7.16 -7.01
CA LEU A 64 9.68 8.59 -7.14
C LEU A 64 8.81 9.11 -5.98
N VAL A 65 8.07 8.23 -5.30
CA VAL A 65 7.23 8.59 -4.16
C VAL A 65 7.99 8.45 -2.85
N ALA A 66 8.67 7.33 -2.64
CA ALA A 66 9.50 7.12 -1.46
C ALA A 66 10.71 6.25 -1.79
N GLU A 67 11.79 6.50 -1.09
CA GLU A 67 13.02 5.71 -1.12
C GLU A 67 13.20 4.98 0.20
N ALA A 68 13.78 3.77 0.14
CA ALA A 68 14.15 3.02 1.32
C ALA A 68 15.65 2.68 1.27
N MET A 69 16.35 3.00 2.36
CA MET A 69 17.79 2.76 2.50
C MET A 69 18.06 1.81 3.65
N LEU A 70 18.82 0.75 3.40
CA LEU A 70 19.26 -0.19 4.41
C LEU A 70 20.54 0.32 5.07
N HIS A 71 20.46 0.71 6.34
CA HIS A 71 21.63 1.15 7.13
C HIS A 71 22.32 -0.01 7.84
N SER A 72 21.56 -0.99 8.23
CA SER A 72 22.04 -2.24 8.83
C SER A 72 21.04 -3.36 8.50
N PRO A 73 21.39 -4.64 8.70
CA PRO A 73 20.48 -5.74 8.40
C PRO A 73 19.10 -5.62 9.05
N ARG A 74 18.98 -4.87 10.13
CA ARG A 74 17.74 -4.69 10.90
C ARG A 74 17.23 -3.27 10.98
N ARG A 75 17.91 -2.31 10.37
CA ARG A 75 17.49 -0.90 10.42
C ARG A 75 17.47 -0.29 9.04
N ILE A 76 16.32 0.18 8.65
CA ILE A 76 16.08 0.86 7.40
C ILE A 76 15.58 2.28 7.67
N THR A 77 15.82 3.15 6.71
CA THR A 77 15.22 4.48 6.68
C THR A 77 14.37 4.60 5.41
N VAL A 78 13.13 5.01 5.57
CA VAL A 78 12.23 5.34 4.48
C VAL A 78 12.14 6.85 4.37
N ILE A 79 12.32 7.40 3.18
CA ILE A 79 12.33 8.84 2.89
C ILE A 79 11.17 9.14 1.95
N GLY A 80 10.31 10.09 2.31
CA GLY A 80 9.24 10.59 1.45
C GLY A 80 9.80 11.58 0.43
N VAL A 81 9.76 11.24 -0.86
CA VAL A 81 10.32 12.05 -1.96
C VAL A 81 9.25 12.96 -2.57
N ALA A 82 8.13 12.39 -2.98
CA ALA A 82 7.02 13.12 -3.60
C ALA A 82 5.67 12.61 -3.09
N PRO A 83 4.62 13.44 -3.12
CA PRO A 83 3.29 13.02 -2.72
C PRO A 83 2.79 11.82 -3.53
N GLY A 84 2.16 10.87 -2.84
CA GLY A 84 1.63 9.66 -3.45
C GLY A 84 1.63 8.46 -2.50
N GLU A 85 1.35 7.30 -3.05
CA GLU A 85 1.38 6.03 -2.31
C GLU A 85 2.33 5.06 -3.02
N THR A 86 3.07 4.29 -2.23
CA THR A 86 3.95 3.23 -2.72
C THR A 86 4.04 2.11 -1.69
N ASP A 87 4.40 0.92 -2.15
CA ASP A 87 4.66 -0.21 -1.27
C ASP A 87 6.17 -0.45 -1.19
N ALA A 88 6.67 -0.77 0.00
CA ALA A 88 8.03 -1.20 0.24
C ALA A 88 8.02 -2.59 0.89
N VAL A 89 8.75 -3.53 0.29
CA VAL A 89 8.83 -4.92 0.75
C VAL A 89 10.27 -5.25 1.11
N PHE A 90 10.46 -5.80 2.29
CA PHE A 90 11.76 -6.18 2.83
C PHE A 90 11.90 -7.70 2.81
N LEU A 91 12.98 -8.19 2.26
CA LEU A 91 13.23 -9.61 2.02
C LEU A 91 14.47 -10.10 2.79
N ASP A 92 14.40 -11.33 3.28
CA ASP A 92 15.54 -12.03 3.86
C ASP A 92 16.47 -12.64 2.78
N ALA A 93 17.55 -13.29 3.22
CA ALA A 93 18.49 -13.95 2.32
C ALA A 93 17.88 -15.11 1.52
N ALA A 94 16.73 -15.64 1.94
CA ALA A 94 15.98 -16.68 1.24
C ALA A 94 14.90 -16.13 0.31
N GLY A 95 14.77 -14.79 0.19
CA GLY A 95 13.75 -14.13 -0.60
C GLY A 95 12.36 -14.13 0.05
N ARG A 96 12.27 -14.41 1.35
CA ARG A 96 11.00 -14.38 2.09
C ARG A 96 10.71 -12.98 2.59
N THR A 97 9.47 -12.54 2.52
CA THR A 97 9.04 -11.25 3.04
C THR A 97 9.14 -11.22 4.56
N ILE A 98 9.94 -10.28 5.08
CA ILE A 98 10.09 -9.99 6.51
C ILE A 98 9.04 -8.98 6.95
N LEU A 99 8.87 -7.92 6.14
CA LEU A 99 7.96 -6.82 6.40
C LEU A 99 7.49 -6.23 5.07
N ALA A 100 6.22 -5.87 5.02
CA ALA A 100 5.65 -5.06 3.94
C ALA A 100 5.12 -3.76 4.53
N LEU A 101 5.48 -2.64 3.95
CA LEU A 101 5.01 -1.31 4.31
C LEU A 101 4.21 -0.74 3.16
N ARG A 102 3.09 -0.11 3.47
CA ARG A 102 2.41 0.81 2.58
C ARG A 102 2.74 2.23 3.01
N VAL A 103 3.47 2.93 2.18
CA VAL A 103 3.96 4.28 2.46
C VAL A 103 3.08 5.27 1.72
N ARG A 104 2.48 6.18 2.47
CA ARG A 104 1.78 7.34 1.94
C ARG A 104 2.60 8.58 2.24
N VAL A 105 2.97 9.30 1.19
CA VAL A 105 3.69 10.55 1.31
C VAL A 105 2.72 11.69 1.07
N ASP A 106 2.57 12.54 2.09
CA ASP A 106 1.74 13.73 2.01
C ASP A 106 2.56 14.93 1.54
N ALA A 107 1.91 15.89 0.90
CA ALA A 107 2.58 17.10 0.36
C ALA A 107 3.20 18.01 1.44
N GLY A 108 3.07 17.64 2.72
CA GLY A 108 3.68 18.39 3.82
C GLY A 108 2.98 19.72 4.12
N THR A 109 1.66 19.75 4.06
CA THR A 109 0.85 20.97 4.30
C THR A 109 0.94 21.52 5.71
N SER A 110 1.56 20.82 6.66
CA SER A 110 1.75 21.30 8.04
C SER A 110 2.51 22.62 8.10
N ALA A 111 3.63 22.75 7.37
CA ALA A 111 4.39 24.00 7.30
C ALA A 111 3.60 25.14 6.66
N LEU A 112 2.77 24.83 5.67
CA LEU A 112 1.84 25.79 5.06
C LEU A 112 0.76 26.20 6.07
N GLN A 113 0.19 25.25 6.80
CA GLN A 113 -0.82 25.51 7.82
C GLN A 113 -0.28 26.42 8.94
N ASP A 114 0.95 26.17 9.40
CA ASP A 114 1.63 27.02 10.38
C ASP A 114 1.87 28.43 9.83
N THR A 115 2.19 28.56 8.56
CA THR A 115 2.37 29.86 7.91
C THR A 115 1.04 30.59 7.76
N LEU A 116 -0.01 29.89 7.34
CA LEU A 116 -1.35 30.46 7.20
C LEU A 116 -1.90 30.98 8.53
N SER A 117 -1.69 30.26 9.63
CA SER A 117 -2.11 30.70 10.96
C SER A 117 -1.38 31.96 11.44
N ARG A 118 -0.14 32.20 10.98
CA ARG A 118 0.63 33.42 11.27
C ARG A 118 0.23 34.60 10.39
N VAL A 119 -0.07 34.36 9.12
CA VAL A 119 -0.37 35.42 8.13
C VAL A 119 -1.84 35.87 8.19
N ALA A 120 -2.74 34.99 8.64
CA ALA A 120 -4.16 35.23 8.77
C ALA A 120 -4.70 34.74 10.13
N PRO A 121 -4.26 35.35 11.27
CA PRO A 121 -4.56 34.85 12.60
C PRO A 121 -6.04 34.89 13.00
N GLY A 122 -6.84 35.75 12.33
CA GLY A 122 -8.29 35.82 12.51
C GLY A 122 -9.11 34.88 11.63
N SER A 123 -8.43 34.11 10.78
CA SER A 123 -9.08 33.26 9.77
C SER A 123 -8.99 31.77 10.15
N ASN A 124 -10.03 31.01 9.84
CA ASN A 124 -10.03 29.56 9.98
C ASN A 124 -9.79 28.92 8.61
N VAL A 125 -8.62 29.14 8.04
CA VAL A 125 -8.23 28.60 6.74
C VAL A 125 -7.41 27.34 6.95
N ARG A 126 -7.79 26.25 6.26
CA ARG A 126 -7.08 24.98 6.24
C ARG A 126 -6.53 24.69 4.86
N ALA A 127 -5.31 24.18 4.84
CA ALA A 127 -4.68 23.71 3.62
C ALA A 127 -4.78 22.20 3.53
N GLU A 128 -5.33 21.71 2.45
CA GLU A 128 -5.43 20.29 2.13
C GLU A 128 -4.67 20.01 0.84
N ALA A 129 -3.78 19.01 0.87
CA ALA A 129 -3.12 18.54 -0.33
C ALA A 129 -4.00 17.53 -1.05
N VAL A 130 -4.30 17.77 -2.31
CA VAL A 130 -5.03 16.87 -3.18
C VAL A 130 -4.18 16.64 -4.43
N ASN A 131 -3.59 15.45 -4.53
CA ASN A 131 -2.61 15.13 -5.56
C ASN A 131 -1.44 16.14 -5.55
N ASP A 132 -1.24 16.84 -6.64
CA ASP A 132 -0.16 17.83 -6.82
C ASP A 132 -0.62 19.28 -6.60
N SER A 133 -1.80 19.46 -5.99
CA SER A 133 -2.44 20.76 -5.76
C SER A 133 -2.77 20.97 -4.29
N ILE A 134 -2.76 22.22 -3.86
CA ILE A 134 -3.22 22.61 -2.53
C ILE A 134 -4.57 23.30 -2.66
N ILE A 135 -5.52 22.79 -1.90
CA ILE A 135 -6.85 23.38 -1.77
C ILE A 135 -6.91 24.11 -0.43
N LEU A 136 -7.32 25.38 -0.45
CA LEU A 136 -7.63 26.13 0.75
C LEU A 136 -9.12 26.05 1.03
N THR A 137 -9.47 25.62 2.23
CA THR A 137 -10.86 25.55 2.71
C THR A 137 -11.02 26.38 3.99
N GLY A 138 -12.22 26.87 4.23
CA GLY A 138 -12.52 27.60 5.47
C GLY A 138 -13.01 29.02 5.24
N THR A 139 -12.88 29.86 6.26
CA THR A 139 -13.37 31.23 6.28
C THR A 139 -12.23 32.21 6.62
N ALA A 140 -12.15 33.29 5.88
CA ALA A 140 -11.25 34.40 6.18
C ALA A 140 -12.06 35.55 6.80
N SER A 141 -11.49 36.22 7.80
CA SER A 141 -12.14 37.33 8.51
C SER A 141 -12.25 38.58 7.64
N THR A 142 -11.31 38.74 6.70
CA THR A 142 -11.28 39.87 5.78
C THR A 142 -10.86 39.45 4.37
N PRO A 143 -11.27 40.17 3.32
CA PRO A 143 -10.82 39.89 1.94
C PRO A 143 -9.28 39.96 1.80
N ALA A 144 -8.64 40.86 2.56
CA ALA A 144 -7.19 41.00 2.55
C ALA A 144 -6.47 39.78 3.13
N GLU A 145 -7.03 39.11 4.13
CA GLU A 145 -6.52 37.84 4.68
C GLU A 145 -6.72 36.68 3.71
N ALA A 146 -7.87 36.64 3.03
CA ALA A 146 -8.11 35.63 2.00
C ALA A 146 -7.09 35.73 0.85
N GLN A 147 -6.79 36.94 0.39
CA GLN A 147 -5.80 37.18 -0.65
C GLN A 147 -4.39 36.78 -0.20
N ARG A 148 -4.00 37.13 1.03
CA ARG A 148 -2.69 36.75 1.61
C ARG A 148 -2.58 35.23 1.73
N ALA A 149 -3.61 34.55 2.23
CA ALA A 149 -3.64 33.10 2.33
C ALA A 149 -3.47 32.43 0.96
N ALA A 150 -4.18 32.90 -0.06
CA ALA A 150 -4.07 32.40 -1.43
C ALA A 150 -2.68 32.64 -2.02
N GLN A 151 -2.06 33.78 -1.73
CA GLN A 151 -0.72 34.11 -2.21
C GLN A 151 0.35 33.22 -1.58
N VAL A 152 0.25 32.96 -0.27
CA VAL A 152 1.14 32.04 0.45
C VAL A 152 1.00 30.61 -0.10
N ALA A 153 -0.22 30.13 -0.32
CA ALA A 153 -0.45 28.79 -0.87
C ALA A 153 0.15 28.62 -2.27
N ARG A 154 0.04 29.64 -3.14
CA ARG A 154 0.66 29.61 -4.48
C ARG A 154 2.18 29.53 -4.41
N ALA A 155 2.80 30.28 -3.50
CA ALA A 155 4.25 30.26 -3.33
C ALA A 155 4.76 28.93 -2.76
N PHE A 156 3.88 28.14 -2.14
CA PHE A 156 4.25 26.85 -1.57
C PHE A 156 4.24 25.70 -2.60
N VAL A 157 3.50 25.86 -3.69
CA VAL A 157 3.37 24.87 -4.78
C VAL A 157 4.41 25.07 -5.89
N SER A 158 5.13 26.20 -5.88
CA SER A 158 6.09 26.61 -6.95
C SER A 158 7.43 25.87 -6.89
#